data_6d5351b4b23e2a645f2a19302f3f28b3
#
_entry.id   6d5351b4b23e2a645f2a19302f3f28b3
#
_cell.length_a   1.000
_cell.length_b   1.000
_cell.length_c   1.000
_cell.angle_alpha   90.00
_cell.angle_beta   90.00
_cell.angle_gamma   90.00
#
_symmetry.space_group_name_H-M   'P 1'
#
loop_
_entity.id
_entity.type
_entity.pdbx_description
1 polymer ?
#
loop_
_entity_poly.entity_id
_entity_poly.type
_entity_poly.pdbx_seq_one_letter_code
_entity_poly.pdbx_strand_id
1 'polypeptide(L)'
;MNPAQIVLFGSTFCVMIAVHFSMKLISEHVLNWKKPKEQKAIIIIIMMAPLYAVDSYVGLINFFGSETFFTFLDSIKECYEALVIAKFLALMYSYLNISLSKNIVPDEIKGREIHHSFPMTLFQPHTTRLDHHTLKLLKYWTWQFVVLRPMCSILMITLQYLEVYPSWINWTITIILNVSVSLALYSLVVFYHVFAKELEPHKPLSKFLCIKGIVFFCFWQGIVLDLMATMGIIRSRHSWLSVERIEEGYQNILVCVEMVFFSIYQTYAYSAAPYSANNKSNVLSDKKSK
;
A
#
# COMPACT_ATOMS: atom_id res chain seq x y z
N MET A 1 3.25 24.97 -27.39
CA MET A 1 3.53 24.53 -26.02
C MET A 1 4.86 23.80 -26.02
N ASN A 2 5.72 24.11 -25.06
CA ASN A 2 6.99 23.39 -24.88
C ASN A 2 6.67 21.95 -24.43
N PRO A 3 7.41 20.91 -24.86
CA PRO A 3 7.18 19.52 -24.43
C PRO A 3 7.04 19.34 -22.92
N ALA A 4 7.85 20.03 -22.12
CA ALA A 4 7.74 20.02 -20.65
C ALA A 4 6.38 20.54 -20.14
N GLN A 5 5.82 21.56 -20.77
CA GLN A 5 4.49 22.08 -20.40
C GLN A 5 3.38 21.10 -20.75
N ILE A 6 3.50 20.36 -21.85
CA ILE A 6 2.53 19.32 -22.25
C ILE A 6 2.53 18.19 -21.20
N VAL A 7 3.71 17.74 -20.81
CA VAL A 7 3.88 16.69 -19.77
C VAL A 7 3.29 17.15 -18.44
N LEU A 8 3.63 18.35 -17.99
CA LEU A 8 3.13 18.88 -16.73
C LEU A 8 1.60 19.04 -16.74
N PHE A 9 1.04 19.56 -17.86
CA PHE A 9 -0.40 19.69 -18.02
C PHE A 9 -1.11 18.32 -18.01
N GLY A 10 -0.57 17.34 -18.75
CA GLY A 10 -1.09 15.97 -18.77
C GLY A 10 -1.05 15.31 -17.39
N SER A 11 0.06 15.46 -16.67
CA SER A 11 0.20 14.94 -15.30
C SER A 11 -0.77 15.62 -14.32
N THR A 12 -0.96 16.95 -14.43
CA THR A 12 -1.97 17.68 -13.65
C THR A 12 -3.36 17.10 -13.86
N PHE A 13 -3.73 16.85 -15.13
CA PHE A 13 -5.03 16.28 -15.45
C PHE A 13 -5.22 14.88 -14.87
N CYS A 14 -4.20 14.01 -14.96
CA CYS A 14 -4.22 12.69 -14.33
C CYS A 14 -4.39 12.76 -12.82
N VAL A 15 -3.64 13.63 -12.15
CA VAL A 15 -3.75 13.82 -10.69
C VAL A 15 -5.15 14.29 -10.29
N MET A 16 -5.71 15.26 -11.02
CA MET A 16 -7.08 15.74 -10.76
C MET A 16 -8.12 14.63 -10.90
N ILE A 17 -7.99 13.76 -11.90
CA ILE A 17 -8.88 12.59 -12.08
C ILE A 17 -8.72 11.61 -10.92
N ALA A 18 -7.49 11.25 -10.56
CA ALA A 18 -7.24 10.31 -9.46
C ALA A 18 -7.79 10.83 -8.13
N VAL A 19 -7.57 12.12 -7.84
CA VAL A 19 -8.13 12.78 -6.64
C VAL A 19 -9.66 12.80 -6.70
N HIS A 20 -10.26 13.12 -7.86
CA HIS A 20 -11.70 13.17 -8.03
C HIS A 20 -12.38 11.83 -7.70
N PHE A 21 -11.90 10.72 -8.29
CA PHE A 21 -12.46 9.39 -8.04
C PHE A 21 -12.29 8.97 -6.57
N SER A 22 -11.12 9.22 -5.99
CA SER A 22 -10.86 8.90 -4.59
C SER A 22 -11.74 9.72 -3.65
N MET A 23 -11.90 11.03 -3.87
CA MET A 23 -12.75 11.90 -3.05
C MET A 23 -14.22 11.56 -3.18
N LYS A 24 -14.69 11.20 -4.39
CA LYS A 24 -16.04 10.70 -4.60
C LYS A 24 -16.31 9.45 -3.76
N LEU A 25 -15.40 8.46 -3.83
CA LEU A 25 -15.53 7.22 -3.08
C LEU A 25 -15.50 7.45 -1.56
N ILE A 26 -14.61 8.33 -1.08
CA ILE A 26 -14.56 8.74 0.33
C ILE A 26 -15.87 9.39 0.75
N SER A 27 -16.42 10.30 -0.05
CA SER A 27 -17.69 10.97 0.23
C SER A 27 -18.85 9.96 0.33
N GLU A 28 -18.88 8.94 -0.54
CA GLU A 28 -19.87 7.86 -0.48
C GLU A 28 -19.78 7.07 0.84
N HIS A 29 -18.56 6.80 1.33
CA HIS A 29 -18.36 6.15 2.63
C HIS A 29 -18.77 7.04 3.80
N VAL A 30 -18.48 8.33 3.75
CA VAL A 30 -18.84 9.29 4.80
C VAL A 30 -20.36 9.48 4.86
N LEU A 31 -21.04 9.58 3.72
CA LEU A 31 -22.50 9.70 3.67
C LEU A 31 -23.23 8.43 4.17
N ASN A 32 -22.61 7.26 4.00
CA ASN A 32 -23.15 5.99 4.46
C ASN A 32 -22.41 5.45 5.70
N TRP A 33 -22.15 6.30 6.70
CA TRP A 33 -21.34 5.97 7.87
C TRP A 33 -22.08 5.06 8.86
N LYS A 34 -21.93 3.74 8.70
CA LYS A 34 -22.60 2.73 9.54
C LYS A 34 -21.65 1.89 10.40
N LYS A 35 -20.47 1.57 9.85
CA LYS A 35 -19.47 0.75 10.52
C LYS A 35 -18.14 1.53 10.64
N PRO A 36 -18.00 2.39 11.64
CA PRO A 36 -16.89 3.34 11.72
C PRO A 36 -15.52 2.70 11.69
N LYS A 37 -15.33 1.52 12.29
CA LYS A 37 -14.03 0.82 12.29
C LYS A 37 -13.60 0.37 10.91
N GLU A 38 -14.54 -0.23 10.14
CA GLU A 38 -14.27 -0.69 8.77
C GLU A 38 -14.06 0.49 7.84
N GLN A 39 -15.00 1.45 7.84
CA GLN A 39 -14.98 2.57 6.91
C GLN A 39 -13.79 3.52 7.14
N LYS A 40 -13.37 3.72 8.40
CA LYS A 40 -12.14 4.48 8.70
C LYS A 40 -10.89 3.79 8.12
N ALA A 41 -10.79 2.48 8.21
CA ALA A 41 -9.69 1.74 7.60
C ALA A 41 -9.72 1.84 6.07
N ILE A 42 -10.91 1.69 5.47
CA ILE A 42 -11.12 1.82 4.02
C ILE A 42 -10.72 3.21 3.51
N ILE A 43 -11.14 4.28 4.18
CA ILE A 43 -10.80 5.65 3.78
C ILE A 43 -9.28 5.85 3.76
N ILE A 44 -8.57 5.37 4.78
CA ILE A 44 -7.10 5.45 4.82
C ILE A 44 -6.48 4.68 3.65
N ILE A 45 -7.03 3.53 3.29
CA ILE A 45 -6.53 2.74 2.15
C ILE A 45 -6.80 3.45 0.82
N ILE A 46 -7.99 4.03 0.64
CA ILE A 46 -8.35 4.77 -0.59
C ILE A 46 -7.43 5.97 -0.81
N MET A 47 -7.03 6.66 0.25
CA MET A 47 -6.13 7.81 0.17
C MET A 47 -4.74 7.48 -0.38
N MET A 48 -4.39 6.20 -0.55
CA MET A 48 -3.08 5.80 -1.11
C MET A 48 -2.91 6.29 -2.55
N ALA A 49 -3.90 6.09 -3.42
CA ALA A 49 -3.80 6.49 -4.82
C ALA A 49 -3.63 8.02 -5.01
N PRO A 50 -4.47 8.89 -4.41
CA PRO A 50 -4.27 10.33 -4.54
C PRO A 50 -2.99 10.82 -3.87
N LEU A 51 -2.54 10.19 -2.78
CA LEU A 51 -1.27 10.55 -2.14
C LEU A 51 -0.09 10.27 -3.08
N TYR A 52 -0.02 9.09 -3.70
CA TYR A 52 1.01 8.75 -4.66
C TYR A 52 0.98 9.66 -5.90
N ALA A 53 -0.22 9.99 -6.40
CA ALA A 53 -0.38 10.89 -7.53
C ALA A 53 0.14 12.31 -7.21
N VAL A 54 -0.24 12.85 -6.07
CA VAL A 54 0.19 14.20 -5.64
C VAL A 54 1.69 14.24 -5.36
N ASP A 55 2.23 13.24 -4.68
CA ASP A 55 3.64 13.13 -4.36
C ASP A 55 4.50 13.10 -5.64
N SER A 56 4.15 12.23 -6.59
CA SER A 56 4.83 12.16 -7.89
C SER A 56 4.70 13.45 -8.69
N TYR A 57 3.57 14.14 -8.62
CA TYR A 57 3.38 15.43 -9.26
C TYR A 57 4.25 16.53 -8.63
N VAL A 58 4.37 16.53 -7.30
CA VAL A 58 5.29 17.43 -6.57
C VAL A 58 6.74 17.17 -6.99
N GLY A 59 7.13 15.90 -7.16
CA GLY A 59 8.42 15.52 -7.72
C GLY A 59 8.66 16.08 -9.13
N LEU A 60 7.63 16.07 -10.01
CA LEU A 60 7.73 16.65 -11.36
C LEU A 60 7.86 18.18 -11.33
N ILE A 61 7.14 18.89 -10.46
CA ILE A 61 7.25 20.34 -10.34
C ILE A 61 8.64 20.73 -9.83
N ASN A 62 9.17 19.98 -8.86
CA ASN A 62 10.47 20.23 -8.26
C ASN A 62 11.58 19.40 -8.90
N PHE A 63 11.54 19.22 -10.21
CA PHE A 63 12.48 18.37 -10.96
C PHE A 63 13.97 18.66 -10.68
N PHE A 64 14.31 19.89 -10.30
CA PHE A 64 15.65 20.32 -9.89
C PHE A 64 15.85 20.36 -8.37
N GLY A 65 14.97 19.72 -7.59
CA GLY A 65 15.09 19.63 -6.14
C GLY A 65 16.37 18.92 -5.67
N SER A 66 16.69 19.07 -4.38
CA SER A 66 17.81 18.36 -3.76
C SER A 66 17.52 16.86 -3.62
N GLU A 67 18.56 16.02 -3.54
CA GLU A 67 18.40 14.58 -3.25
C GLU A 67 17.66 14.33 -1.94
N THR A 68 17.94 15.13 -0.91
CA THR A 68 17.22 15.06 0.37
C THR A 68 15.72 15.31 0.22
N PHE A 69 15.32 16.19 -0.70
CA PHE A 69 13.91 16.45 -1.00
C PHE A 69 13.23 15.21 -1.60
N PHE A 70 13.88 14.52 -2.55
CA PHE A 70 13.33 13.29 -3.15
C PHE A 70 13.28 12.14 -2.14
N THR A 71 14.33 11.97 -1.33
CA THR A 71 14.34 11.02 -0.22
C THR A 71 13.18 11.27 0.77
N PHE A 72 12.84 12.54 1.01
CA PHE A 72 11.69 12.91 1.84
C PHE A 72 10.36 12.51 1.19
N LEU A 73 10.16 12.77 -0.11
CA LEU A 73 8.96 12.36 -0.85
C LEU A 73 8.79 10.84 -0.83
N ASP A 74 9.84 10.09 -1.14
CA ASP A 74 9.81 8.64 -1.11
C ASP A 74 9.48 8.12 0.30
N SER A 75 10.06 8.72 1.32
CA SER A 75 9.77 8.37 2.72
C SER A 75 8.30 8.56 3.09
N ILE A 76 7.62 9.57 2.55
CA ILE A 76 6.16 9.77 2.75
C ILE A 76 5.39 8.60 2.14
N LYS A 77 5.67 8.24 0.88
CA LYS A 77 5.01 7.10 0.20
C LYS A 77 5.17 5.82 0.98
N GLU A 78 6.40 5.51 1.37
CA GLU A 78 6.75 4.27 2.05
C GLU A 78 6.19 4.17 3.48
N CYS A 79 6.20 5.27 4.23
CA CYS A 79 5.55 5.33 5.56
C CYS A 79 4.04 5.16 5.43
N TYR A 80 3.44 5.73 4.38
CA TYR A 80 2.02 5.57 4.13
C TYR A 80 1.66 4.13 3.73
N GLU A 81 2.50 3.47 2.92
CA GLU A 81 2.36 2.04 2.61
C GLU A 81 2.34 1.17 3.87
N ALA A 82 3.28 1.39 4.78
CA ALA A 82 3.33 0.67 6.04
C ALA A 82 2.02 0.86 6.85
N LEU A 83 1.50 2.09 6.90
CA LEU A 83 0.22 2.38 7.54
C LEU A 83 -0.95 1.66 6.84
N VAL A 84 -0.99 1.65 5.51
CA VAL A 84 -2.04 0.98 4.72
C VAL A 84 -2.04 -0.52 4.97
N ILE A 85 -0.89 -1.17 5.05
CA ILE A 85 -0.76 -2.60 5.39
C ILE A 85 -1.39 -2.89 6.76
N ALA A 86 -1.10 -2.07 7.77
CA ALA A 86 -1.70 -2.22 9.10
C ALA A 86 -3.23 -1.99 9.08
N LYS A 87 -3.71 -1.00 8.32
CA LYS A 87 -5.15 -0.73 8.19
C LYS A 87 -5.87 -1.83 7.43
N PHE A 88 -5.22 -2.44 6.45
CA PHE A 88 -5.77 -3.59 5.75
C PHE A 88 -5.90 -4.81 6.67
N LEU A 89 -4.90 -5.09 7.49
CA LEU A 89 -5.02 -6.13 8.52
C LEU A 89 -6.17 -5.82 9.49
N ALA A 90 -6.26 -4.58 9.98
CA ALA A 90 -7.33 -4.14 10.86
C ALA A 90 -8.72 -4.30 10.23
N LEU A 91 -8.83 -4.04 8.93
CA LEU A 91 -10.07 -4.24 8.15
C LEU A 91 -10.46 -5.72 8.10
N MET A 92 -9.50 -6.62 7.85
CA MET A 92 -9.76 -8.06 7.85
C MET A 92 -10.21 -8.56 9.23
N TYR A 93 -9.59 -8.10 10.31
CA TYR A 93 -10.04 -8.40 11.68
C TYR A 93 -11.48 -7.90 11.93
N SER A 94 -11.81 -6.72 11.40
CA SER A 94 -13.16 -6.17 11.57
C SER A 94 -14.21 -6.98 10.79
N TYR A 95 -13.89 -7.47 9.61
CA TYR A 95 -14.78 -8.34 8.83
C TYR A 95 -15.09 -9.66 9.53
N LEU A 96 -14.15 -10.19 10.29
CA LEU A 96 -14.30 -11.40 11.09
C LEU A 96 -14.94 -11.13 12.45
N ASN A 97 -15.29 -9.89 12.78
CA ASN A 97 -15.72 -9.45 14.12
C ASN A 97 -14.75 -9.82 15.25
N ILE A 98 -13.47 -10.03 14.91
CA ILE A 98 -12.43 -10.32 15.89
C ILE A 98 -11.90 -9.00 16.46
N SER A 99 -11.85 -8.89 17.80
CA SER A 99 -11.28 -7.71 18.44
C SER A 99 -9.75 -7.72 18.31
N LEU A 100 -9.20 -6.68 17.66
CA LEU A 100 -7.76 -6.44 17.55
C LEU A 100 -7.04 -6.38 18.91
N SER A 101 -7.73 -5.96 19.98
CA SER A 101 -7.17 -5.83 21.31
C SER A 101 -7.15 -7.15 22.07
N LYS A 102 -8.16 -8.00 21.89
CA LYS A 102 -8.35 -9.24 22.65
C LYS A 102 -7.82 -10.48 21.95
N ASN A 103 -7.59 -10.43 20.63
CA ASN A 103 -7.13 -11.55 19.78
C ASN A 103 -7.89 -12.88 20.08
N ILE A 104 -9.17 -12.78 20.38
CA ILE A 104 -10.00 -13.95 20.70
C ILE A 104 -10.29 -14.67 19.38
N VAL A 105 -9.85 -15.93 19.29
CA VAL A 105 -10.16 -16.80 18.16
C VAL A 105 -11.58 -17.33 18.36
N PRO A 106 -12.49 -17.20 17.39
CA PRO A 106 -13.78 -17.85 17.43
C PRO A 106 -13.63 -19.36 17.60
N ASP A 107 -14.44 -19.98 18.45
CA ASP A 107 -14.32 -21.41 18.79
C ASP A 107 -14.45 -22.31 17.56
N GLU A 108 -15.19 -21.87 16.54
CA GLU A 108 -15.39 -22.60 15.27
C GLU A 108 -14.09 -22.74 14.44
N ILE A 109 -13.10 -21.89 14.68
CA ILE A 109 -11.88 -21.80 13.86
C ILE A 109 -10.64 -22.18 14.70
N LYS A 110 -10.80 -22.28 16.01
CA LYS A 110 -9.74 -22.62 16.95
C LYS A 110 -9.18 -24.01 16.65
N GLY A 111 -7.85 -24.11 16.55
CA GLY A 111 -7.16 -25.36 16.26
C GLY A 111 -7.03 -25.70 14.77
N ARG A 112 -7.49 -24.84 13.84
CA ARG A 112 -7.23 -24.98 12.40
C ARG A 112 -5.72 -25.01 12.15
N GLU A 113 -5.26 -25.94 11.33
CA GLU A 113 -3.85 -26.06 11.00
C GLU A 113 -3.42 -24.97 10.00
N ILE A 114 -2.28 -24.35 10.29
CA ILE A 114 -1.63 -23.37 9.46
C ILE A 114 -0.39 -24.02 8.86
N HIS A 115 -0.33 -24.09 7.53
CA HIS A 115 0.87 -24.54 6.84
C HIS A 115 1.79 -23.37 6.56
N HIS A 116 2.96 -23.35 7.19
CA HIS A 116 3.97 -22.34 6.90
C HIS A 116 4.73 -22.72 5.63
N SER A 117 4.88 -21.77 4.71
CA SER A 117 5.70 -21.91 3.50
C SER A 117 7.08 -21.26 3.70
N PHE A 118 8.01 -21.60 2.82
CA PHE A 118 9.33 -20.96 2.78
C PHE A 118 9.17 -19.43 2.64
N PRO A 119 9.97 -18.56 3.35
CA PRO A 119 11.13 -18.93 4.19
C PRO A 119 10.83 -19.19 5.68
N MET A 120 9.58 -19.06 6.14
CA MET A 120 9.24 -19.18 7.56
C MET A 120 9.40 -20.57 8.15
N THR A 121 9.39 -21.60 7.32
CA THR A 121 9.71 -22.99 7.74
C THR A 121 11.12 -23.14 8.34
N LEU A 122 12.01 -22.15 8.13
CA LEU A 122 13.34 -22.10 8.76
C LEU A 122 13.28 -21.70 10.25
N PHE A 123 12.25 -20.97 10.65
CA PHE A 123 12.13 -20.39 11.99
C PHE A 123 10.96 -20.96 12.79
N GLN A 124 9.98 -21.57 12.11
CA GLN A 124 8.80 -22.14 12.73
C GLN A 124 8.47 -23.54 12.17
N PRO A 125 7.81 -24.41 12.95
CA PRO A 125 7.40 -25.73 12.49
C PRO A 125 6.46 -25.60 11.28
N HIS A 126 6.55 -26.57 10.36
CA HIS A 126 5.81 -26.59 9.08
C HIS A 126 4.29 -26.49 9.28
N THR A 127 3.77 -27.02 10.38
CA THR A 127 2.37 -26.97 10.76
C THR A 127 2.22 -26.38 12.15
N THR A 128 1.45 -25.29 12.28
CA THR A 128 1.12 -24.68 13.56
C THR A 128 -0.40 -24.59 13.70
N ARG A 129 -0.92 -24.82 14.88
CA ARG A 129 -2.36 -24.67 15.13
C ARG A 129 -2.72 -23.20 15.38
N LEU A 130 -3.86 -22.81 14.84
CA LEU A 130 -4.40 -21.47 15.05
C LEU A 130 -4.80 -21.34 16.53
N ASP A 131 -3.99 -20.56 17.26
CA ASP A 131 -4.22 -20.24 18.66
C ASP A 131 -4.10 -18.72 18.86
N HIS A 132 -4.48 -18.26 20.04
CA HIS A 132 -4.33 -16.85 20.45
C HIS A 132 -2.89 -16.34 20.28
N HIS A 133 -1.89 -17.17 20.58
CA HIS A 133 -0.48 -16.83 20.44
C HIS A 133 -0.11 -16.57 18.96
N THR A 134 -0.58 -17.42 18.05
CA THR A 134 -0.30 -17.29 16.59
C THR A 134 -0.91 -16.01 16.02
N LEU A 135 -2.16 -15.67 16.38
CA LEU A 135 -2.78 -14.40 15.95
C LEU A 135 -2.02 -13.18 16.51
N LYS A 136 -1.56 -13.25 17.75
CA LYS A 136 -0.76 -12.20 18.38
C LYS A 136 0.57 -12.02 17.62
N LEU A 137 1.22 -13.12 17.26
CA LEU A 137 2.47 -13.11 16.50
C LEU A 137 2.30 -12.49 15.10
N LEU A 138 1.26 -12.88 14.34
CA LEU A 138 0.95 -12.30 13.03
C LEU A 138 0.72 -10.78 13.12
N LYS A 139 0.04 -10.35 14.17
CA LYS A 139 -0.16 -8.93 14.44
C LYS A 139 1.17 -8.22 14.73
N TYR A 140 2.05 -8.79 15.53
CA TYR A 140 3.36 -8.20 15.83
C TYR A 140 4.21 -8.08 14.57
N TRP A 141 4.23 -9.07 13.69
CA TRP A 141 4.96 -9.02 12.44
C TRP A 141 4.48 -7.93 11.49
N THR A 142 3.20 -7.60 11.52
CA THR A 142 2.69 -6.45 10.76
C THR A 142 3.04 -5.13 11.43
N TRP A 143 2.84 -5.01 12.75
CA TRP A 143 3.06 -3.76 13.46
C TRP A 143 4.53 -3.36 13.55
N GLN A 144 5.46 -4.31 13.60
CA GLN A 144 6.89 -3.99 13.62
C GLN A 144 7.30 -3.21 12.37
N PHE A 145 6.78 -3.53 11.20
CA PHE A 145 7.06 -2.81 9.96
C PHE A 145 6.51 -1.37 10.02
N VAL A 146 5.30 -1.18 10.56
CA VAL A 146 4.67 0.15 10.71
C VAL A 146 5.48 1.09 11.60
N VAL A 147 6.20 0.55 12.59
CA VAL A 147 7.07 1.33 13.47
C VAL A 147 8.46 1.50 12.88
N LEU A 148 9.06 0.42 12.37
CA LEU A 148 10.43 0.46 11.83
C LEU A 148 10.53 1.37 10.61
N ARG A 149 9.54 1.39 9.72
CA ARG A 149 9.62 2.18 8.49
C ARG A 149 9.79 3.67 8.75
N PRO A 150 8.92 4.36 9.51
CA PRO A 150 9.11 5.77 9.82
C PRO A 150 10.41 6.06 10.60
N MET A 151 10.79 5.18 11.53
CA MET A 151 12.02 5.36 12.30
C MET A 151 13.26 5.33 11.38
N CYS A 152 13.33 4.35 10.49
CA CYS A 152 14.41 4.24 9.51
C CYS A 152 14.40 5.43 8.53
N SER A 153 13.22 5.87 8.06
CA SER A 153 13.11 7.03 7.17
C SER A 153 13.60 8.31 7.83
N ILE A 154 13.22 8.58 9.07
CA ILE A 154 13.73 9.75 9.82
C ILE A 154 15.26 9.66 9.99
N LEU A 155 15.78 8.47 10.32
CA LEU A 155 17.22 8.25 10.45
C LEU A 155 17.95 8.52 9.12
N MET A 156 17.44 7.99 7.99
CA MET A 156 18.04 8.19 6.67
C MET A 156 18.07 9.68 6.29
N ILE A 157 16.95 10.39 6.41
CA ILE A 157 16.86 11.82 6.09
C ILE A 157 17.81 12.62 6.98
N THR A 158 17.87 12.30 8.27
CA THR A 158 18.76 13.01 9.21
C THR A 158 20.24 12.81 8.86
N LEU A 159 20.65 11.58 8.58
CA LEU A 159 22.04 11.26 8.20
C LEU A 159 22.41 11.89 6.86
N GLN A 160 21.48 11.93 5.91
CA GLN A 160 21.70 12.57 4.61
C GLN A 160 21.83 14.09 4.75
N TYR A 161 20.97 14.71 5.58
CA TYR A 161 21.06 16.15 5.87
C TYR A 161 22.37 16.54 6.56
N LEU A 162 22.91 15.67 7.43
CA LEU A 162 24.19 15.89 8.11
C LEU A 162 25.41 15.54 7.23
N GLU A 163 25.20 15.14 5.98
CA GLU A 163 26.26 14.67 5.06
C GLU A 163 27.11 13.52 5.61
N VAL A 164 26.60 12.79 6.60
CA VAL A 164 27.23 11.62 7.23
C VAL A 164 26.44 10.37 6.86
N TYR A 165 26.35 10.08 5.55
CA TYR A 165 25.56 8.94 5.05
C TYR A 165 26.46 7.95 4.27
N PRO A 166 27.23 7.09 4.97
CA PRO A 166 28.07 6.10 4.31
C PRO A 166 27.22 4.99 3.67
N SER A 167 27.66 4.48 2.54
CA SER A 167 26.95 3.47 1.74
C SER A 167 26.58 2.20 2.52
N TRP A 168 27.40 1.78 3.50
CA TRP A 168 27.09 0.60 4.32
C TRP A 168 25.86 0.76 5.21
N ILE A 169 25.58 1.98 5.70
CA ILE A 169 24.37 2.28 6.47
C ILE A 169 23.14 2.12 5.57
N ASN A 170 23.19 2.64 4.34
CA ASN A 170 22.11 2.49 3.37
C ASN A 170 21.78 1.01 3.13
N TRP A 171 22.81 0.20 2.83
CA TRP A 171 22.63 -1.24 2.65
C TRP A 171 22.02 -1.93 3.88
N THR A 172 22.50 -1.58 5.07
CA THR A 172 22.01 -2.16 6.33
C THR A 172 20.53 -1.83 6.56
N ILE A 173 20.15 -0.57 6.40
CA ILE A 173 18.76 -0.13 6.55
C ILE A 173 17.87 -0.80 5.50
N THR A 174 18.33 -0.86 4.26
CA THR A 174 17.60 -1.52 3.16
C THR A 174 17.34 -2.99 3.48
N ILE A 175 18.33 -3.73 3.96
CA ILE A 175 18.16 -5.15 4.35
C ILE A 175 17.15 -5.27 5.49
N ILE A 176 17.29 -4.46 6.55
CA ILE A 176 16.38 -4.48 7.70
C ILE A 176 14.94 -4.23 7.25
N LEU A 177 14.71 -3.23 6.40
CA LEU A 177 13.38 -2.88 5.90
C LEU A 177 12.81 -3.96 4.97
N ASN A 178 13.63 -4.58 4.12
CA ASN A 178 13.19 -5.68 3.26
C ASN A 178 12.79 -6.93 4.06
N VAL A 179 13.54 -7.29 5.09
CA VAL A 179 13.17 -8.37 6.01
C VAL A 179 11.88 -8.02 6.74
N SER A 180 11.77 -6.81 7.26
CA SER A 180 10.61 -6.31 8.00
C SER A 180 9.33 -6.32 7.15
N VAL A 181 9.36 -5.81 5.92
CA VAL A 181 8.20 -5.81 5.02
C VAL A 181 7.83 -7.23 4.58
N SER A 182 8.82 -8.09 4.36
CA SER A 182 8.58 -9.50 4.00
C SER A 182 7.83 -10.24 5.11
N LEU A 183 8.21 -10.03 6.38
CA LEU A 183 7.51 -10.58 7.53
C LEU A 183 6.07 -10.03 7.65
N ALA A 184 5.89 -8.73 7.44
CA ALA A 184 4.57 -8.11 7.49
C ALA A 184 3.64 -8.64 6.39
N LEU A 185 4.14 -8.79 5.17
CA LEU A 185 3.37 -9.35 4.05
C LEU A 185 3.07 -10.84 4.23
N TYR A 186 4.05 -11.59 4.70
CA TYR A 186 3.85 -12.99 5.01
C TYR A 186 2.74 -13.17 6.04
N SER A 187 2.75 -12.41 7.12
CA SER A 187 1.70 -12.47 8.15
C SER A 187 0.30 -12.19 7.57
N LEU A 188 0.22 -11.25 6.63
CA LEU A 188 -1.03 -10.90 5.96
C LEU A 188 -1.54 -12.02 5.05
N VAL A 189 -0.64 -12.65 4.29
CA VAL A 189 -0.96 -13.80 3.42
C VAL A 189 -1.40 -15.01 4.24
N VAL A 190 -0.69 -15.32 5.33
CA VAL A 190 -1.07 -16.41 6.26
C VAL A 190 -2.44 -16.14 6.86
N PHE A 191 -2.69 -14.92 7.35
CA PHE A 191 -3.99 -14.54 7.88
C PHE A 191 -5.11 -14.74 6.84
N TYR A 192 -4.88 -14.27 5.60
CA TYR A 192 -5.84 -14.48 4.52
C TYR A 192 -6.09 -15.97 4.24
N HIS A 193 -5.04 -16.79 4.21
CA HIS A 193 -5.18 -18.24 3.93
C HIS A 193 -6.00 -18.97 4.98
N VAL A 194 -5.75 -18.63 6.24
CA VAL A 194 -6.45 -19.24 7.39
C VAL A 194 -7.93 -18.91 7.40
N PHE A 195 -8.28 -17.66 7.07
CA PHE A 195 -9.64 -17.13 7.11
C PHE A 195 -10.27 -16.96 5.71
N ALA A 196 -9.76 -17.66 4.69
CA ALA A 196 -10.16 -17.45 3.30
C ALA A 196 -11.68 -17.62 3.10
N LYS A 197 -12.29 -18.66 3.70
CA LYS A 197 -13.72 -18.94 3.58
C LYS A 197 -14.59 -17.86 4.22
N GLU A 198 -14.21 -17.40 5.39
CA GLU A 198 -14.94 -16.40 6.16
C GLU A 198 -14.80 -15.00 5.53
N LEU A 199 -13.68 -14.75 4.86
CA LEU A 199 -13.40 -13.47 4.18
C LEU A 199 -13.93 -13.41 2.75
N GLU A 200 -14.23 -14.53 2.11
CA GLU A 200 -14.67 -14.63 0.71
C GLU A 200 -15.79 -13.65 0.34
N PRO A 201 -16.88 -13.48 1.16
CA PRO A 201 -17.95 -12.53 0.85
C PRO A 201 -17.49 -11.08 0.73
N HIS A 202 -16.37 -10.73 1.35
CA HIS A 202 -15.80 -9.38 1.37
C HIS A 202 -14.77 -9.14 0.26
N LYS A 203 -14.52 -10.12 -0.62
CA LYS A 203 -13.54 -10.05 -1.74
C LYS A 203 -12.17 -9.48 -1.32
N PRO A 204 -11.52 -10.06 -0.33
CA PRO A 204 -10.28 -9.52 0.24
C PRO A 204 -9.13 -9.49 -0.76
N LEU A 205 -9.10 -10.43 -1.72
CA LEU A 205 -8.07 -10.49 -2.75
C LEU A 205 -8.06 -9.24 -3.64
N SER A 206 -9.24 -8.79 -4.11
CA SER A 206 -9.35 -7.58 -4.92
C SER A 206 -8.88 -6.35 -4.15
N LYS A 207 -9.20 -6.27 -2.86
CA LYS A 207 -8.77 -5.21 -1.96
C LYS A 207 -7.24 -5.22 -1.74
N PHE A 208 -6.68 -6.41 -1.55
CA PHE A 208 -5.23 -6.58 -1.42
C PHE A 208 -4.49 -6.21 -2.70
N LEU A 209 -5.01 -6.61 -3.86
CA LEU A 209 -4.43 -6.27 -5.17
C LEU A 209 -4.43 -4.76 -5.42
N CYS A 210 -5.42 -4.00 -4.95
CA CYS A 210 -5.38 -2.54 -5.01
C CYS A 210 -4.12 -1.96 -4.33
N ILE A 211 -3.80 -2.47 -3.13
CA ILE A 211 -2.67 -1.97 -2.33
C ILE A 211 -1.36 -2.43 -2.95
N LYS A 212 -1.23 -3.74 -3.16
CA LYS A 212 0.01 -4.33 -3.66
C LYS A 212 0.26 -4.07 -5.14
N GLY A 213 -0.80 -3.86 -5.92
CA GLY A 213 -0.69 -3.44 -7.31
C GLY A 213 0.05 -2.11 -7.44
N ILE A 214 -0.34 -1.07 -6.68
CA ILE A 214 0.33 0.23 -6.68
C ILE A 214 1.85 0.05 -6.42
N VAL A 215 2.20 -0.62 -5.33
CA VAL A 215 3.59 -0.84 -4.95
C VAL A 215 4.34 -1.67 -5.98
N PHE A 216 3.70 -2.74 -6.49
CA PHE A 216 4.28 -3.63 -7.50
C PHE A 216 4.59 -2.90 -8.80
N PHE A 217 3.67 -2.11 -9.31
CA PHE A 217 3.89 -1.35 -10.54
C PHE A 217 5.00 -0.31 -10.35
N CYS A 218 4.96 0.49 -9.28
CA CYS A 218 6.01 1.47 -9.00
C CYS A 218 7.40 0.82 -8.88
N PHE A 219 7.50 -0.35 -8.23
CA PHE A 219 8.76 -1.08 -8.08
C PHE A 219 9.30 -1.60 -9.41
N TRP A 220 8.47 -2.30 -10.19
CA TRP A 220 8.91 -2.88 -11.46
C TRP A 220 9.22 -1.82 -12.51
N GLN A 221 8.49 -0.71 -12.51
CA GLN A 221 8.82 0.44 -13.35
C GLN A 221 10.22 0.99 -13.05
N GLY A 222 10.54 1.17 -11.77
CA GLY A 222 11.86 1.62 -11.37
C GLY A 222 12.96 0.73 -11.94
N ILE A 223 12.83 -0.60 -11.78
CA ILE A 223 13.78 -1.57 -12.34
C ILE A 223 13.88 -1.47 -13.86
N VAL A 224 12.75 -1.34 -14.57
CA VAL A 224 12.75 -1.23 -16.04
C VAL A 224 13.42 0.06 -16.50
N LEU A 225 13.17 1.18 -15.82
CA LEU A 225 13.78 2.47 -16.16
C LEU A 225 15.30 2.45 -15.91
N ASP A 226 15.75 1.90 -14.77
CA ASP A 226 17.17 1.72 -14.46
C ASP A 226 17.87 0.82 -15.50
N LEU A 227 17.22 -0.28 -15.91
CA LEU A 227 17.73 -1.14 -16.99
C LEU A 227 17.82 -0.38 -18.33
N MET A 228 16.83 0.42 -18.67
CA MET A 228 16.83 1.25 -19.89
C MET A 228 17.94 2.30 -19.86
N ALA A 229 18.24 2.87 -18.69
CA ALA A 229 19.35 3.79 -18.50
C ALA A 229 20.70 3.08 -18.66
N THR A 230 20.88 1.93 -18.01
CA THR A 230 22.09 1.10 -18.11
C THR A 230 22.34 0.65 -19.55
N MET A 231 21.30 0.28 -20.30
CA MET A 231 21.40 -0.05 -21.74
C MET A 231 21.68 1.17 -22.63
N GLY A 232 21.67 2.38 -22.06
CA GLY A 232 21.89 3.62 -22.80
C GLY A 232 20.72 4.01 -23.73
N ILE A 233 19.51 3.50 -23.48
CA ILE A 233 18.28 3.94 -24.15
C ILE A 233 17.87 5.29 -23.60
N ILE A 234 17.90 5.44 -22.28
CA ILE A 234 17.73 6.73 -21.59
C ILE A 234 19.12 7.35 -21.49
N ARG A 235 19.30 8.47 -22.22
CA ARG A 235 20.57 9.20 -22.25
C ARG A 235 20.31 10.68 -21.96
N SER A 236 21.18 11.25 -21.15
CA SER A 236 21.22 12.70 -21.01
C SER A 236 21.89 13.33 -22.22
N ARG A 237 21.22 14.31 -22.82
CA ARG A 237 21.78 15.17 -23.91
C ARG A 237 22.47 16.40 -23.36
N HIS A 238 22.36 16.67 -22.07
CA HIS A 238 22.89 17.86 -21.44
C HIS A 238 23.79 17.48 -20.26
N SER A 239 24.98 18.05 -20.17
CA SER A 239 25.94 17.78 -19.11
C SER A 239 25.49 18.18 -17.71
N TRP A 240 24.48 19.04 -17.61
CA TRP A 240 23.89 19.51 -16.34
C TRP A 240 22.71 18.67 -15.84
N LEU A 241 22.24 17.70 -16.64
CA LEU A 241 21.11 16.84 -16.30
C LEU A 241 21.59 15.40 -16.14
N SER A 242 21.52 14.84 -14.93
CA SER A 242 21.88 13.45 -14.67
C SER A 242 20.85 12.48 -15.25
N VAL A 243 21.27 11.27 -15.59
CA VAL A 243 20.39 10.20 -16.10
C VAL A 243 19.37 9.81 -15.03
N GLU A 244 19.78 9.73 -13.77
CA GLU A 244 18.93 9.43 -12.61
C GLU A 244 17.74 10.40 -12.50
N ARG A 245 17.97 11.70 -12.74
CA ARG A 245 16.89 12.70 -12.76
C ARG A 245 15.88 12.48 -13.88
N ILE A 246 16.35 12.04 -15.04
CA ILE A 246 15.47 11.71 -16.16
C ILE A 246 14.62 10.49 -15.82
N GLU A 247 15.21 9.46 -15.17
CA GLU A 247 14.51 8.27 -14.70
C GLU A 247 13.42 8.64 -13.68
N GLU A 248 13.76 9.41 -12.65
CA GLU A 248 12.79 9.92 -11.66
C GLU A 248 11.65 10.68 -12.34
N GLY A 249 11.96 11.52 -13.33
CA GLY A 249 10.96 12.23 -14.11
C GLY A 249 10.00 11.30 -14.85
N TYR A 250 10.53 10.29 -15.54
CA TYR A 250 9.70 9.28 -16.23
C TYR A 250 8.87 8.47 -15.24
N GLN A 251 9.46 8.03 -14.14
CA GLN A 251 8.75 7.29 -13.10
C GLN A 251 7.59 8.11 -12.53
N ASN A 252 7.80 9.37 -12.21
CA ASN A 252 6.76 10.25 -11.71
C ASN A 252 5.61 10.47 -12.71
N ILE A 253 5.91 10.59 -14.01
CA ILE A 253 4.89 10.69 -15.05
C ILE A 253 4.04 9.41 -15.11
N LEU A 254 4.69 8.26 -15.13
CA LEU A 254 4.01 6.96 -15.19
C LEU A 254 3.14 6.73 -13.96
N VAL A 255 3.64 7.04 -12.77
CA VAL A 255 2.86 6.93 -11.52
C VAL A 255 1.62 7.83 -11.56
N CYS A 256 1.72 9.07 -12.06
CA CYS A 256 0.54 9.94 -12.20
C CYS A 256 -0.55 9.29 -13.08
N VAL A 257 -0.18 8.62 -14.17
CA VAL A 257 -1.11 7.92 -15.07
C VAL A 257 -1.69 6.67 -14.39
N GLU A 258 -0.85 5.86 -13.73
CA GLU A 258 -1.26 4.63 -13.06
C GLU A 258 -2.23 4.89 -11.92
N MET A 259 -2.05 5.97 -11.17
CA MET A 259 -2.94 6.32 -10.07
C MET A 259 -4.37 6.63 -10.54
N VAL A 260 -4.56 7.03 -11.80
CA VAL A 260 -5.90 7.12 -12.40
C VAL A 260 -6.55 5.73 -12.47
N PHE A 261 -5.83 4.73 -12.98
CA PHE A 261 -6.36 3.37 -13.07
C PHE A 261 -6.64 2.78 -11.69
N PHE A 262 -5.73 2.96 -10.75
CA PHE A 262 -5.90 2.45 -9.38
C PHE A 262 -7.02 3.17 -8.63
N SER A 263 -7.23 4.47 -8.81
CA SER A 263 -8.35 5.19 -8.20
C SER A 263 -9.71 4.67 -8.71
N ILE A 264 -9.80 4.38 -10.02
CA ILE A 264 -10.98 3.75 -10.61
C ILE A 264 -11.16 2.33 -10.07
N TYR A 265 -10.09 1.51 -10.04
CA TYR A 265 -10.16 0.15 -9.50
C TYR A 265 -10.57 0.12 -8.04
N GLN A 266 -10.14 1.08 -7.24
CA GLN A 266 -10.55 1.24 -5.84
C GLN A 266 -12.07 1.44 -5.70
N THR A 267 -12.75 2.10 -6.65
CA THR A 267 -14.22 2.26 -6.60
C THR A 267 -14.96 0.92 -6.65
N TYR A 268 -14.38 -0.07 -7.33
CA TYR A 268 -14.93 -1.44 -7.38
C TYR A 268 -14.56 -2.25 -6.14
N ALA A 269 -13.28 -2.23 -5.75
CA ALA A 269 -12.77 -3.06 -4.66
C ALA A 269 -13.28 -2.61 -3.29
N TYR A 270 -13.44 -1.30 -3.09
CA TYR A 270 -13.86 -0.67 -1.83
C TYR A 270 -15.21 0.04 -1.94
N SER A 271 -16.13 -0.48 -2.78
CA SER A 271 -17.46 0.11 -2.96
C SER A 271 -18.19 0.33 -1.64
N ALA A 272 -18.88 1.49 -1.50
CA ALA A 272 -19.70 1.83 -0.36
C ALA A 272 -21.09 1.11 -0.36
N ALA A 273 -21.42 0.37 -1.43
CA ALA A 273 -22.71 -0.32 -1.57
C ALA A 273 -23.11 -1.20 -0.38
N PRO A 274 -22.20 -1.99 0.28
CA PRO A 274 -22.55 -2.78 1.46
C PRO A 274 -23.02 -1.94 2.66
N TYR A 275 -22.65 -0.67 2.71
CA TYR A 275 -23.00 0.27 3.78
C TYR A 275 -24.22 1.13 3.46
N SER A 276 -24.73 1.11 2.22
CA SER A 276 -25.92 1.86 1.81
C SER A 276 -27.21 1.30 2.44
N ALA A 277 -28.22 2.16 2.65
CA ALA A 277 -29.50 1.80 3.28
C ALA A 277 -30.35 0.84 2.43
N ASN A 278 -30.21 0.93 1.09
CA ASN A 278 -31.01 0.13 0.15
C ASN A 278 -30.71 -1.37 0.15
N ASN A 279 -29.57 -1.80 0.68
CA ASN A 279 -29.19 -3.23 0.69
C ASN A 279 -30.00 -4.07 1.70
N LYS A 280 -30.66 -3.44 2.69
CA LYS A 280 -31.53 -4.19 3.62
C LYS A 280 -32.83 -4.68 2.99
N SER A 281 -33.38 -3.97 2.01
CA SER A 281 -34.60 -4.36 1.33
C SER A 281 -34.41 -5.53 0.37
N ASN A 282 -33.28 -5.59 -0.33
CA ASN A 282 -33.01 -6.66 -1.30
C ASN A 282 -32.66 -8.00 -0.63
N VAL A 283 -31.93 -7.98 0.50
CA VAL A 283 -31.63 -9.20 1.27
C VAL A 283 -32.86 -9.77 1.99
N LEU A 284 -33.82 -8.91 2.33
CA LEU A 284 -35.10 -9.35 2.94
C LEU A 284 -36.10 -9.87 1.89
N SER A 285 -36.04 -9.37 0.65
CA SER A 285 -36.88 -9.89 -0.46
C SER A 285 -36.38 -11.27 -0.93
N ASP A 286 -35.05 -11.49 -1.04
CA ASP A 286 -34.49 -12.79 -1.40
C ASP A 286 -34.70 -13.87 -0.33
N LYS A 287 -34.78 -13.49 0.96
CA LYS A 287 -35.11 -14.44 2.04
C LYS A 287 -36.61 -14.75 2.15
N LYS A 288 -37.48 -13.95 1.53
CA LYS A 288 -38.92 -14.23 1.46
C LYS A 288 -39.34 -15.00 0.21
N SER A 289 -38.43 -15.14 -0.76
CA SER A 289 -38.66 -15.90 -2.00
C SER A 289 -38.03 -17.28 -2.05
N LYS A 290 -37.40 -17.69 -0.95
CA LYS A 290 -36.93 -19.06 -0.67
C LYS A 290 -37.69 -19.61 0.55
#